data_06886837d0f08dd472e7aa92e174b19d
#
_entry.id   06886837d0f08dd472e7aa92e174b19d
#
_cell.length_a   1.000
_cell.length_b   1.000
_cell.length_c   1.000
_cell.angle_alpha   90.00
_cell.angle_beta   90.00
_cell.angle_gamma   90.00
#
_symmetry.space_group_name_H-M   'P 1'
#
loop_
_entity.id
_entity.type
_entity.pdbx_description
1 polymer ?
#
loop_
_entity_poly.entity_id
_entity_poly.type
_entity_poly.pdbx_seq_one_letter_code
_entity_poly.pdbx_strand_id
1 'polypeptide(L)'
;GVAFEEKKHTFDLIKKADTIVKSPGIPDNTPLIMDLIAQGIVVISEIEFAFRHIAPNAKIIGITGTNGKTTTALLTYHLLKGVGLDVALAGNVGYSLAKRVSEKDYDFYVVEISSFQLDGIIQFKPDISILLNITPDHLDRYHHDFKKYVASKFRIVENVTAASSFIYYADSSAVNEEVNERNIAASLFAVSANPHSKKGAFIDKDHLIFNFEYHEKDRIPLTDIPLIGRHNMINAMSSALCALMLEI
;
A
#
# COMPACT_ATOMS: atom_id res chain seq x y z
N GLY A 1 -27.49 21.48 -0.19
CA GLY A 1 -27.00 20.21 -0.76
C GLY A 1 -25.78 20.48 -1.65
N VAL A 2 -25.00 19.45 -1.94
CA VAL A 2 -23.85 19.54 -2.87
C VAL A 2 -24.38 19.50 -4.30
N ALA A 3 -23.88 20.38 -5.17
CA ALA A 3 -24.21 20.35 -6.59
C ALA A 3 -23.61 19.08 -7.23
N PHE A 4 -24.35 18.41 -8.10
CA PHE A 4 -23.89 17.22 -8.78
C PHE A 4 -24.37 17.18 -10.24
N GLU A 5 -23.66 16.40 -11.06
CA GLU A 5 -24.06 16.12 -12.45
C GLU A 5 -24.12 14.59 -12.62
N GLU A 6 -25.11 14.15 -13.42
CA GLU A 6 -25.24 12.74 -13.82
C GLU A 6 -24.96 12.58 -15.31
N LYS A 7 -24.25 11.50 -15.68
CA LYS A 7 -23.94 11.11 -17.06
C LYS A 7 -23.19 12.13 -17.90
N LYS A 8 -22.66 13.19 -17.29
CA LYS A 8 -21.83 14.20 -17.94
C LYS A 8 -20.85 14.82 -16.98
N HIS A 9 -19.84 15.48 -17.52
CA HIS A 9 -18.87 16.29 -16.80
C HIS A 9 -18.73 17.62 -17.50
N THR A 10 -19.34 18.67 -16.94
CA THR A 10 -19.28 20.03 -17.53
C THR A 10 -17.98 20.67 -17.16
N PHE A 11 -17.06 20.80 -18.13
CA PHE A 11 -15.70 21.33 -17.93
C PHE A 11 -15.70 22.68 -17.22
N ASP A 12 -16.56 23.63 -17.65
CA ASP A 12 -16.67 24.97 -17.07
C ASP A 12 -17.12 24.99 -15.60
N LEU A 13 -17.71 23.92 -15.10
CA LEU A 13 -18.02 23.77 -13.68
C LEU A 13 -16.83 23.16 -12.93
N ILE A 14 -16.25 22.09 -13.48
CA ILE A 14 -15.17 21.35 -12.86
C ILE A 14 -13.92 22.21 -12.71
N LYS A 15 -13.56 23.01 -13.72
CA LYS A 15 -12.38 23.87 -13.70
C LYS A 15 -12.42 24.99 -12.64
N LYS A 16 -13.55 25.20 -11.97
CA LYS A 16 -13.68 26.17 -10.87
C LYS A 16 -13.22 25.61 -9.53
N ALA A 17 -12.95 24.31 -9.46
CA ALA A 17 -12.46 23.66 -8.26
C ALA A 17 -10.95 23.87 -8.10
N ASP A 18 -10.49 24.06 -6.88
CA ASP A 18 -9.06 24.16 -6.55
C ASP A 18 -8.37 22.80 -6.62
N THR A 19 -9.12 21.74 -6.38
CA THR A 19 -8.63 20.35 -6.39
C THR A 19 -9.70 19.40 -6.93
N ILE A 20 -9.29 18.49 -7.78
CA ILE A 20 -10.14 17.41 -8.32
C ILE A 20 -9.73 16.08 -7.67
N VAL A 21 -10.69 15.44 -7.03
CA VAL A 21 -10.50 14.06 -6.54
C VAL A 21 -11.02 13.09 -7.60
N LYS A 22 -10.09 12.39 -8.24
CA LYS A 22 -10.37 11.51 -9.36
C LYS A 22 -10.63 10.08 -8.89
N SER A 23 -11.69 9.44 -9.41
CA SER A 23 -11.88 7.99 -9.24
C SER A 23 -10.73 7.20 -9.91
N PRO A 24 -10.19 6.15 -9.29
CA PRO A 24 -9.11 5.34 -9.87
C PRO A 24 -9.50 4.66 -11.19
N GLY A 25 -10.79 4.48 -11.46
CA GLY A 25 -11.30 3.97 -12.74
C GLY A 25 -11.09 4.93 -13.92
N ILE A 26 -10.93 6.24 -13.68
CA ILE A 26 -10.72 7.23 -14.74
C ILE A 26 -9.22 7.30 -15.09
N PRO A 27 -8.81 6.99 -16.33
CA PRO A 27 -7.41 7.11 -16.75
C PRO A 27 -6.91 8.55 -16.75
N ASP A 28 -5.61 8.76 -16.43
CA ASP A 28 -5.00 10.10 -16.42
C ASP A 28 -4.87 10.69 -17.83
N ASN A 29 -4.85 9.85 -18.86
CA ASN A 29 -4.81 10.26 -20.27
C ASN A 29 -6.18 10.56 -20.88
N THR A 30 -7.25 10.64 -20.10
CA THR A 30 -8.55 11.12 -20.62
C THR A 30 -8.46 12.61 -20.95
N PRO A 31 -9.07 13.08 -22.05
CA PRO A 31 -8.99 14.48 -22.46
C PRO A 31 -9.34 15.47 -21.34
N LEU A 32 -10.42 15.19 -20.60
CA LEU A 32 -10.83 16.01 -19.46
C LEU A 32 -9.73 16.17 -18.42
N ILE A 33 -9.09 15.08 -18.01
CA ILE A 33 -8.04 15.10 -16.98
C ILE A 33 -6.80 15.82 -17.51
N MET A 34 -6.41 15.56 -18.76
CA MET A 34 -5.28 16.22 -19.38
C MET A 34 -5.47 17.74 -19.48
N ASP A 35 -6.67 18.17 -19.87
CA ASP A 35 -7.00 19.60 -19.97
C ASP A 35 -7.00 20.29 -18.59
N LEU A 36 -7.49 19.63 -17.55
CA LEU A 36 -7.46 20.14 -16.17
C LEU A 36 -6.02 20.31 -15.68
N ILE A 37 -5.18 19.28 -15.88
CA ILE A 37 -3.75 19.33 -15.52
C ILE A 37 -3.02 20.43 -16.30
N ALA A 38 -3.28 20.55 -17.61
CA ALA A 38 -2.68 21.58 -18.46
C ALA A 38 -3.04 23.02 -18.01
N GLN A 39 -4.18 23.21 -17.34
CA GLN A 39 -4.59 24.48 -16.73
C GLN A 39 -4.05 24.67 -15.29
N GLY A 40 -3.21 23.75 -14.79
CA GLY A 40 -2.61 23.84 -13.45
C GLY A 40 -3.54 23.41 -12.33
N ILE A 41 -4.68 22.77 -12.63
CA ILE A 41 -5.61 22.28 -11.62
C ILE A 41 -5.03 20.97 -11.02
N VAL A 42 -5.00 20.91 -9.70
CA VAL A 42 -4.48 19.74 -8.96
C VAL A 42 -5.47 18.59 -9.05
N VAL A 43 -5.04 17.46 -9.62
CA VAL A 43 -5.82 16.23 -9.71
C VAL A 43 -5.17 15.16 -8.82
N ILE A 44 -5.92 14.64 -7.85
CA ILE A 44 -5.43 13.67 -6.86
C ILE A 44 -6.33 12.43 -6.77
N SER A 45 -5.81 11.38 -6.17
CA SER A 45 -6.61 10.21 -5.79
C SER A 45 -7.39 10.46 -4.49
N GLU A 46 -8.40 9.62 -4.26
CA GLU A 46 -9.16 9.61 -2.99
C GLU A 46 -8.24 9.30 -1.80
N ILE A 47 -7.22 8.45 -1.98
CA ILE A 47 -6.21 8.11 -0.96
C ILE A 47 -5.43 9.37 -0.55
N GLU A 48 -4.97 10.17 -1.51
CA GLU A 48 -4.28 11.44 -1.24
C GLU A 48 -5.19 12.43 -0.52
N PHE A 49 -6.44 12.54 -0.97
CA PHE A 49 -7.42 13.43 -0.34
C PHE A 49 -7.67 13.04 1.11
N ALA A 50 -7.94 11.77 1.36
CA ALA A 50 -8.21 11.26 2.70
C ALA A 50 -6.99 11.42 3.62
N PHE A 51 -5.79 11.13 3.12
CA PHE A 51 -4.54 11.27 3.87
C PHE A 51 -4.36 12.67 4.48
N ARG A 52 -4.75 13.73 3.75
CA ARG A 52 -4.67 15.12 4.22
C ARG A 52 -5.57 15.42 5.42
N HIS A 53 -6.49 14.52 5.75
CA HIS A 53 -7.46 14.65 6.83
C HIS A 53 -7.29 13.60 7.93
N ILE A 54 -6.29 12.73 7.84
CA ILE A 54 -5.95 11.78 8.90
C ILE A 54 -5.29 12.53 10.07
N ALA A 55 -5.64 12.16 11.30
CA ALA A 55 -5.04 12.70 12.52
C ALA A 55 -3.49 12.49 12.50
N PRO A 56 -2.69 13.50 12.88
CA PRO A 56 -1.22 13.44 12.71
C PRO A 56 -0.50 12.31 13.48
N ASN A 57 -1.12 11.79 14.54
CA ASN A 57 -0.60 10.71 15.36
C ASN A 57 -1.07 9.31 14.94
N ALA A 58 -2.01 9.23 14.02
CA ALA A 58 -2.47 7.95 13.49
C ALA A 58 -1.39 7.29 12.63
N LYS A 59 -1.31 5.96 12.69
CA LYS A 59 -0.37 5.15 11.93
C LYS A 59 -1.02 4.56 10.68
N ILE A 60 -0.34 4.67 9.55
CA ILE A 60 -0.83 4.18 8.27
C ILE A 60 0.02 3.00 7.81
N ILE A 61 -0.62 1.86 7.58
CA ILE A 61 -0.04 0.67 6.96
C ILE A 61 -0.56 0.60 5.52
N GLY A 62 0.28 0.94 4.55
CA GLY A 62 -0.05 0.90 3.13
C GLY A 62 0.35 -0.42 2.50
N ILE A 63 -0.55 -1.10 1.80
CA ILE A 63 -0.32 -2.42 1.22
C ILE A 63 -0.62 -2.41 -0.27
N THR A 64 0.38 -2.76 -1.09
CA THR A 64 0.23 -2.89 -2.54
C THR A 64 0.94 -4.15 -3.08
N GLY A 65 0.76 -4.40 -4.36
CA GLY A 65 1.31 -5.55 -5.08
C GLY A 65 0.40 -5.93 -6.26
N THR A 66 0.79 -6.88 -7.07
CA THR A 66 -0.12 -7.44 -8.07
C THR A 66 -1.12 -8.38 -7.39
N ASN A 67 -0.62 -9.37 -6.66
CA ASN A 67 -1.43 -10.38 -5.97
C ASN A 67 -1.18 -10.35 -4.46
N GLY A 68 -2.15 -10.83 -3.67
CA GLY A 68 -2.03 -11.00 -2.22
C GLY A 68 -2.42 -9.77 -1.38
N LYS A 69 -2.67 -8.62 -1.98
CA LYS A 69 -3.02 -7.38 -1.28
C LYS A 69 -4.16 -7.55 -0.27
N THR A 70 -5.30 -8.03 -0.74
CA THR A 70 -6.51 -8.21 0.09
C THR A 70 -6.28 -9.18 1.24
N THR A 71 -5.62 -10.31 0.97
CA THR A 71 -5.27 -11.28 2.01
C THR A 71 -4.36 -10.65 3.08
N THR A 72 -3.31 -9.94 2.66
CA THR A 72 -2.38 -9.26 3.57
C THR A 72 -3.08 -8.16 4.36
N ALA A 73 -3.93 -7.35 3.72
CA ALA A 73 -4.67 -6.29 4.40
C ALA A 73 -5.64 -6.84 5.45
N LEU A 74 -6.38 -7.90 5.10
CA LEU A 74 -7.29 -8.57 6.04
C LEU A 74 -6.54 -9.23 7.20
N LEU A 75 -5.42 -9.90 6.94
CA LEU A 75 -4.58 -10.51 7.98
C LEU A 75 -4.00 -9.45 8.91
N THR A 76 -3.40 -8.39 8.37
CA THR A 76 -2.87 -7.28 9.16
C THR A 76 -3.97 -6.65 10.02
N TYR A 77 -5.10 -6.32 9.41
CA TYR A 77 -6.26 -5.81 10.15
C TYR A 77 -6.70 -6.74 11.27
N HIS A 78 -6.79 -8.06 10.98
CA HIS A 78 -7.21 -9.07 11.97
C HIS A 78 -6.24 -9.16 13.15
N LEU A 79 -4.93 -9.16 12.89
CA LEU A 79 -3.90 -9.19 13.94
C LEU A 79 -4.01 -7.95 14.86
N LEU A 80 -4.05 -6.75 14.28
CA LEU A 80 -4.16 -5.51 15.05
C LEU A 80 -5.48 -5.44 15.84
N LYS A 81 -6.59 -5.82 15.21
CA LYS A 81 -7.89 -5.84 15.86
C LYS A 81 -7.97 -6.88 16.97
N GLY A 82 -7.34 -8.04 16.80
CA GLY A 82 -7.32 -9.15 17.75
C GLY A 82 -6.66 -8.80 19.08
N VAL A 83 -5.71 -7.87 19.08
CA VAL A 83 -5.06 -7.34 20.31
C VAL A 83 -5.75 -6.09 20.85
N GLY A 84 -6.90 -5.73 20.32
CA GLY A 84 -7.74 -4.65 20.87
C GLY A 84 -7.43 -3.25 20.37
N LEU A 85 -6.58 -3.07 19.32
CA LEU A 85 -6.27 -1.77 18.76
C LEU A 85 -7.48 -1.16 18.03
N ASP A 86 -7.55 0.17 18.02
CA ASP A 86 -8.53 0.92 17.25
C ASP A 86 -8.04 1.09 15.82
N VAL A 87 -8.43 0.16 14.93
CA VAL A 87 -7.93 0.05 13.57
C VAL A 87 -9.07 0.08 12.55
N ALA A 88 -8.86 0.82 11.46
CA ALA A 88 -9.73 0.83 10.28
C ALA A 88 -9.11 0.02 9.14
N LEU A 89 -9.94 -0.77 8.44
CA LEU A 89 -9.61 -1.36 7.14
C LEU A 89 -10.21 -0.48 6.03
N ALA A 90 -9.39 -0.09 5.07
CA ALA A 90 -9.77 0.87 4.05
C ALA A 90 -9.07 0.68 2.69
N GLY A 91 -9.51 1.45 1.70
CA GLY A 91 -8.91 1.52 0.38
C GLY A 91 -9.64 0.67 -0.66
N ASN A 92 -8.90 -0.18 -1.38
CA ASN A 92 -9.47 -1.04 -2.42
C ASN A 92 -10.29 -2.21 -1.85
N VAL A 93 -10.13 -2.51 -0.57
CA VAL A 93 -10.94 -3.47 0.22
C VAL A 93 -11.61 -2.74 1.39
N GLY A 94 -12.80 -3.19 1.77
CA GLY A 94 -13.59 -2.55 2.82
C GLY A 94 -14.27 -1.27 2.33
N TYR A 95 -14.15 -0.19 3.11
CA TYR A 95 -14.64 1.14 2.72
C TYR A 95 -13.49 2.00 2.17
N SER A 96 -13.83 3.04 1.41
CA SER A 96 -12.85 4.03 1.00
C SER A 96 -12.15 4.67 2.21
N LEU A 97 -10.92 5.11 2.05
CA LEU A 97 -10.15 5.74 3.14
C LEU A 97 -10.85 7.02 3.62
N ALA A 98 -11.37 7.83 2.69
CA ALA A 98 -12.11 9.04 3.02
C ALA A 98 -13.36 8.74 3.85
N LYS A 99 -14.07 7.64 3.56
CA LYS A 99 -15.21 7.19 4.37
C LYS A 99 -14.78 6.89 5.80
N ARG A 100 -13.69 6.14 6.00
CA ARG A 100 -13.17 5.83 7.33
C ARG A 100 -12.74 7.06 8.11
N VAL A 101 -12.02 7.97 7.46
CA VAL A 101 -11.60 9.25 8.06
C VAL A 101 -12.81 10.11 8.44
N SER A 102 -13.91 10.07 7.67
CA SER A 102 -15.13 10.81 8.00
C SER A 102 -15.95 10.23 9.15
N GLU A 103 -15.72 8.97 9.55
CA GLU A 103 -16.44 8.32 10.65
C GLU A 103 -15.92 8.73 12.02
N LYS A 104 -14.60 8.64 12.18
CA LYS A 104 -13.86 9.06 13.39
C LYS A 104 -12.35 9.00 13.14
N ASP A 105 -11.58 9.54 14.07
CA ASP A 105 -10.13 9.31 14.11
C ASP A 105 -9.86 7.91 14.65
N TYR A 106 -9.16 7.10 13.85
CA TYR A 106 -8.62 5.80 14.25
C TYR A 106 -7.14 5.93 14.59
N ASP A 107 -6.64 5.09 15.49
CA ASP A 107 -5.21 5.05 15.80
C ASP A 107 -4.39 4.42 14.66
N PHE A 108 -5.01 3.47 13.93
CA PHE A 108 -4.38 2.74 12.83
C PHE A 108 -5.29 2.66 11.61
N TYR A 109 -4.68 2.81 10.43
CA TYR A 109 -5.34 2.60 9.14
C TYR A 109 -4.57 1.54 8.35
N VAL A 110 -5.19 0.39 8.09
CA VAL A 110 -4.70 -0.62 7.15
C VAL A 110 -5.33 -0.36 5.79
N VAL A 111 -4.52 0.06 4.83
CA VAL A 111 -5.00 0.57 3.55
C VAL A 111 -4.49 -0.31 2.40
N GLU A 112 -5.41 -1.03 1.74
CA GLU A 112 -5.11 -1.69 0.47
C GLU A 112 -5.10 -0.67 -0.66
N ILE A 113 -4.01 -0.59 -1.44
CA ILE A 113 -3.83 0.44 -2.45
C ILE A 113 -3.50 -0.19 -3.81
N SER A 114 -4.29 0.14 -4.82
CA SER A 114 -4.01 -0.21 -6.22
C SER A 114 -2.96 0.72 -6.82
N SER A 115 -2.34 0.31 -7.94
CA SER A 115 -1.44 1.17 -8.71
C SER A 115 -2.15 2.47 -9.16
N PHE A 116 -3.39 2.37 -9.60
CA PHE A 116 -4.17 3.54 -10.06
C PHE A 116 -4.45 4.57 -8.94
N GLN A 117 -4.55 4.11 -7.69
CA GLN A 117 -4.68 5.02 -6.54
C GLN A 117 -3.33 5.66 -6.21
N LEU A 118 -2.22 4.90 -6.35
CA LEU A 118 -0.86 5.42 -6.17
C LEU A 118 -0.49 6.45 -7.25
N ASP A 119 -1.00 6.33 -8.48
CA ASP A 119 -0.73 7.32 -9.54
C ASP A 119 -1.21 8.73 -9.17
N GLY A 120 -2.21 8.85 -8.31
CA GLY A 120 -2.76 10.14 -7.88
C GLY A 120 -2.31 10.61 -6.50
N ILE A 121 -1.23 10.09 -5.91
CA ILE A 121 -0.67 10.60 -4.66
C ILE A 121 0.28 11.78 -4.90
N ILE A 122 0.41 12.66 -3.89
CA ILE A 122 1.37 13.77 -3.87
C ILE A 122 2.15 13.75 -2.55
N GLN A 123 1.47 13.68 -1.42
CA GLN A 123 2.04 13.72 -0.07
C GLN A 123 1.81 12.42 0.71
N PHE A 124 0.94 11.55 0.21
CA PHE A 124 0.60 10.30 0.89
C PHE A 124 1.87 9.55 1.29
N LYS A 125 1.93 9.20 2.57
CA LYS A 125 3.10 8.57 3.18
C LYS A 125 2.65 7.57 4.24
N PRO A 126 2.80 6.26 4.02
CA PRO A 126 2.61 5.26 5.06
C PRO A 126 3.75 5.28 6.10
N ASP A 127 3.43 4.93 7.36
CA ASP A 127 4.43 4.61 8.38
C ASP A 127 5.08 3.26 8.08
N ILE A 128 4.26 2.29 7.67
CA ILE A 128 4.72 0.98 7.20
C ILE A 128 4.17 0.75 5.79
N SER A 129 5.05 0.56 4.83
CA SER A 129 4.71 0.19 3.46
C SER A 129 4.95 -1.30 3.26
N ILE A 130 3.99 -2.02 2.65
CA ILE A 130 4.13 -3.42 2.26
C ILE A 130 3.97 -3.54 0.76
N LEU A 131 5.01 -3.98 0.06
CA LEU A 131 4.98 -4.28 -1.36
C LEU A 131 5.22 -5.78 -1.59
N LEU A 132 4.18 -6.45 -2.00
CA LEU A 132 4.20 -7.89 -2.26
C LEU A 132 4.91 -8.20 -3.58
N ASN A 133 4.26 -8.88 -4.50
CA ASN A 133 4.84 -9.18 -5.81
C ASN A 133 4.43 -8.15 -6.86
N ILE A 134 5.24 -8.03 -7.91
CA ILE A 134 4.87 -7.32 -9.14
C ILE A 134 5.04 -8.28 -10.32
N THR A 135 3.93 -8.59 -10.98
CA THR A 135 3.88 -9.36 -12.23
C THR A 135 3.07 -8.59 -13.25
N PRO A 136 3.27 -8.79 -14.57
CA PRO A 136 2.50 -8.07 -15.58
C PRO A 136 0.99 -8.18 -15.37
N ASP A 137 0.34 -7.02 -15.21
CA ASP A 137 -1.10 -6.89 -15.03
C ASP A 137 -1.52 -5.46 -15.43
N HIS A 138 -2.75 -5.27 -15.88
CA HIS A 138 -3.30 -3.97 -16.26
C HIS A 138 -2.41 -3.12 -17.19
N LEU A 139 -1.60 -3.74 -18.07
CA LEU A 139 -0.62 -3.05 -18.90
C LEU A 139 -1.25 -2.10 -19.91
N ASP A 140 -2.52 -2.31 -20.28
CA ASP A 140 -3.32 -1.40 -21.09
C ASP A 140 -3.36 0.03 -20.51
N ARG A 141 -3.37 0.16 -19.18
CA ARG A 141 -3.35 1.44 -18.46
C ARG A 141 -1.96 2.09 -18.43
N TYR A 142 -0.91 1.33 -18.68
CA TYR A 142 0.51 1.75 -18.63
C TYR A 142 1.18 1.74 -19.99
N HIS A 143 0.41 1.91 -21.09
CA HIS A 143 0.91 1.89 -22.47
C HIS A 143 1.65 0.59 -22.83
N HIS A 144 1.23 -0.54 -22.29
CA HIS A 144 1.89 -1.85 -22.39
C HIS A 144 3.35 -1.87 -21.90
N ASP A 145 3.74 -0.91 -21.07
CA ASP A 145 5.07 -0.79 -20.49
C ASP A 145 5.07 -1.28 -19.03
N PHE A 146 5.66 -2.44 -18.79
CA PHE A 146 5.77 -3.04 -17.48
C PHE A 146 6.55 -2.17 -16.49
N LYS A 147 7.58 -1.43 -16.96
CA LYS A 147 8.36 -0.54 -16.10
C LYS A 147 7.52 0.59 -15.52
N LYS A 148 6.56 1.12 -16.28
CA LYS A 148 5.62 2.13 -15.78
C LYS A 148 4.70 1.56 -14.69
N TYR A 149 4.24 0.33 -14.85
CA TYR A 149 3.45 -0.35 -13.83
C TYR A 149 4.25 -0.59 -12.55
N VAL A 150 5.50 -1.02 -12.67
CA VAL A 150 6.44 -1.16 -11.54
C VAL A 150 6.64 0.18 -10.85
N ALA A 151 6.95 1.23 -11.61
CA ALA A 151 7.16 2.58 -11.09
C ALA A 151 5.93 3.10 -10.34
N SER A 152 4.72 2.87 -10.87
CA SER A 152 3.46 3.22 -10.21
C SER A 152 3.33 2.57 -8.83
N LYS A 153 3.62 1.26 -8.69
CA LYS A 153 3.56 0.59 -7.39
C LYS A 153 4.61 1.06 -6.40
N PHE A 154 5.80 1.41 -6.89
CA PHE A 154 6.87 1.94 -6.05
C PHE A 154 6.59 3.35 -5.52
N ARG A 155 5.58 4.04 -6.03
CA ARG A 155 5.12 5.30 -5.44
C ARG A 155 4.67 5.16 -3.98
N ILE A 156 4.34 3.95 -3.53
CA ILE A 156 4.02 3.70 -2.11
C ILE A 156 5.16 4.10 -1.17
N VAL A 157 6.40 4.15 -1.67
CA VAL A 157 7.60 4.57 -0.92
C VAL A 157 8.16 5.92 -1.41
N GLU A 158 7.40 6.69 -2.20
CA GLU A 158 7.86 7.96 -2.77
C GLU A 158 8.13 9.03 -1.70
N ASN A 159 7.26 9.11 -0.70
CA ASN A 159 7.32 10.15 0.34
C ASN A 159 7.78 9.63 1.71
N VAL A 160 8.23 8.37 1.82
CA VAL A 160 8.66 7.79 3.08
C VAL A 160 9.93 8.47 3.61
N THR A 161 10.14 8.38 4.92
CA THR A 161 11.28 8.96 5.60
C THR A 161 12.05 7.89 6.38
N ALA A 162 13.16 8.23 7.00
CA ALA A 162 13.93 7.32 7.85
C ALA A 162 13.13 6.76 9.06
N ALA A 163 12.03 7.42 9.43
CA ALA A 163 11.11 6.92 10.46
C ALA A 163 10.09 5.90 9.94
N SER A 164 10.03 5.69 8.62
CA SER A 164 9.13 4.72 7.99
C SER A 164 9.81 3.36 7.85
N SER A 165 9.00 2.31 7.73
CA SER A 165 9.44 0.94 7.43
C SER A 165 8.91 0.46 6.08
N PHE A 166 9.72 -0.28 5.34
CA PHE A 166 9.32 -0.86 4.06
C PHE A 166 9.55 -2.37 4.05
N ILE A 167 8.46 -3.12 4.06
CA ILE A 167 8.41 -4.58 3.94
C ILE A 167 8.24 -4.93 2.47
N TYR A 168 9.11 -5.74 1.90
CA TYR A 168 9.06 -6.09 0.49
C TYR A 168 9.33 -7.58 0.26
N TYR A 169 8.67 -8.16 -0.76
CA TYR A 169 8.89 -9.54 -1.16
C TYR A 169 10.16 -9.66 -2.02
N ALA A 170 11.24 -10.15 -1.42
CA ALA A 170 12.56 -10.20 -2.01
C ALA A 170 12.73 -11.24 -3.14
N ASP A 171 11.88 -12.28 -3.21
CA ASP A 171 11.92 -13.27 -4.28
C ASP A 171 11.17 -12.80 -5.56
N SER A 172 10.49 -11.65 -5.52
CA SER A 172 9.95 -11.02 -6.72
C SER A 172 11.06 -10.26 -7.44
N SER A 173 11.49 -10.71 -8.62
CA SER A 173 12.60 -10.08 -9.37
C SER A 173 12.38 -8.60 -9.58
N ALA A 174 11.20 -8.21 -10.09
CA ALA A 174 10.87 -6.81 -10.32
C ALA A 174 10.89 -5.95 -9.05
N VAL A 175 10.52 -6.51 -7.89
CA VAL A 175 10.60 -5.79 -6.62
C VAL A 175 12.04 -5.68 -6.14
N ASN A 176 12.78 -6.79 -6.16
CA ASN A 176 14.14 -6.83 -5.65
C ASN A 176 15.12 -5.99 -6.48
N GLU A 177 14.96 -5.95 -7.81
CA GLU A 177 15.72 -5.10 -8.72
C GLU A 177 15.55 -3.62 -8.35
N GLU A 178 14.32 -3.14 -8.27
CA GLU A 178 14.02 -1.75 -7.93
C GLU A 178 14.46 -1.36 -6.51
N VAL A 179 14.35 -2.27 -5.53
CA VAL A 179 14.84 -2.02 -4.17
C VAL A 179 16.36 -1.85 -4.14
N ASN A 180 17.10 -2.59 -4.97
CA ASN A 180 18.55 -2.46 -5.05
C ASN A 180 19.00 -1.21 -5.82
N GLU A 181 18.19 -0.71 -6.75
CA GLU A 181 18.50 0.45 -7.57
C GLU A 181 18.06 1.79 -6.96
N ARG A 182 17.00 1.78 -6.15
CA ARG A 182 16.44 3.00 -5.56
C ARG A 182 17.08 3.33 -4.22
N ASN A 183 17.27 4.61 -3.97
CA ASN A 183 17.60 5.12 -2.64
C ASN A 183 16.30 5.33 -1.84
N ILE A 184 15.81 4.27 -1.19
CA ILE A 184 14.59 4.33 -0.37
C ILE A 184 14.96 4.80 1.03
N ALA A 185 14.35 5.87 1.50
CA ALA A 185 14.66 6.47 2.79
C ALA A 185 14.22 5.63 4.01
N ALA A 186 13.25 4.74 3.84
CA ALA A 186 12.73 3.88 4.91
C ALA A 186 13.71 2.77 5.30
N SER A 187 13.55 2.23 6.52
CA SER A 187 14.19 0.99 6.94
C SER A 187 13.64 -0.20 6.12
N LEU A 188 14.51 -1.02 5.55
CA LEU A 188 14.16 -2.09 4.62
C LEU A 188 14.05 -3.45 5.33
N PHE A 189 12.95 -4.17 5.07
CA PHE A 189 12.68 -5.49 5.64
C PHE A 189 12.27 -6.46 4.53
N ALA A 190 13.13 -7.45 4.29
CA ALA A 190 12.93 -8.43 3.24
C ALA A 190 12.03 -9.58 3.73
N VAL A 191 11.03 -9.95 2.93
CA VAL A 191 10.27 -11.18 3.12
C VAL A 191 10.61 -12.14 1.99
N SER A 192 10.96 -13.39 2.32
CA SER A 192 11.39 -14.39 1.34
C SER A 192 10.90 -15.79 1.73
N ALA A 193 10.62 -16.62 0.73
CA ALA A 193 10.41 -18.06 0.95
C ALA A 193 11.74 -18.84 1.03
N ASN A 194 12.89 -18.15 0.96
CA ASN A 194 14.23 -18.73 1.04
C ASN A 194 15.02 -18.04 2.15
N PRO A 195 15.94 -18.74 2.84
CA PRO A 195 16.80 -18.14 3.86
C PRO A 195 17.65 -16.98 3.32
N HIS A 196 17.79 -15.92 4.11
CA HIS A 196 18.64 -14.79 3.82
C HIS A 196 19.19 -14.14 5.10
N SER A 197 20.17 -13.25 4.96
CA SER A 197 20.80 -12.53 6.06
C SER A 197 20.26 -11.11 6.29
N LYS A 198 19.36 -10.63 5.43
CA LYS A 198 18.74 -9.28 5.57
C LYS A 198 17.80 -9.25 6.77
N LYS A 199 17.53 -8.05 7.30
CA LYS A 199 16.43 -7.85 8.26
C LYS A 199 15.10 -8.23 7.59
N GLY A 200 14.20 -8.87 8.34
CA GLY A 200 12.88 -9.24 7.83
C GLY A 200 12.41 -10.62 8.26
N ALA A 201 11.78 -11.36 7.36
CA ALA A 201 11.26 -12.68 7.63
C ALA A 201 11.52 -13.65 6.46
N PHE A 202 11.76 -14.92 6.77
CA PHE A 202 12.00 -15.93 5.75
C PHE A 202 11.59 -17.33 6.22
N ILE A 203 11.48 -18.27 5.27
CA ILE A 203 11.27 -19.68 5.56
C ILE A 203 12.63 -20.39 5.61
N ASP A 204 12.90 -21.08 6.71
CA ASP A 204 14.01 -22.02 6.84
C ASP A 204 13.46 -23.39 7.22
N LYS A 205 13.58 -24.35 6.28
CA LYS A 205 13.03 -25.71 6.41
C LYS A 205 11.52 -25.67 6.70
N ASP A 206 11.14 -25.98 7.91
CA ASP A 206 9.78 -26.11 8.42
C ASP A 206 9.35 -24.98 9.38
N HIS A 207 10.14 -23.87 9.41
CA HIS A 207 9.88 -22.73 10.27
C HIS A 207 9.82 -21.40 9.51
N LEU A 208 8.96 -20.49 9.95
CA LEU A 208 9.11 -19.05 9.71
C LEU A 208 10.13 -18.49 10.70
N ILE A 209 11.05 -17.71 10.18
CA ILE A 209 12.09 -17.05 10.96
C ILE A 209 11.88 -15.54 10.83
N PHE A 210 11.82 -14.83 11.97
CA PHE A 210 11.85 -13.38 12.03
C PHE A 210 13.22 -12.94 12.50
N ASN A 211 13.85 -12.03 11.75
CA ASN A 211 15.21 -11.56 11.98
C ASN A 211 15.25 -10.03 11.92
N PHE A 212 14.86 -9.36 12.99
CA PHE A 212 14.98 -7.90 13.12
C PHE A 212 14.99 -7.49 14.61
N GLU A 213 15.79 -6.49 14.97
CA GLU A 213 15.90 -5.91 16.31
C GLU A 213 15.99 -6.97 17.43
N TYR A 214 15.06 -6.91 18.41
CA TYR A 214 15.01 -7.84 19.56
C TYR A 214 14.42 -9.21 19.19
N HIS A 215 13.90 -9.37 17.99
CA HIS A 215 13.35 -10.63 17.47
C HIS A 215 14.39 -11.45 16.70
N GLU A 216 15.63 -11.49 17.20
CA GLU A 216 16.68 -12.30 16.57
C GLU A 216 16.28 -13.78 16.61
N LYS A 217 15.79 -14.28 15.44
CA LYS A 217 15.45 -15.69 15.17
C LYS A 217 14.25 -16.24 15.95
N ASP A 218 13.22 -15.43 16.20
CA ASP A 218 11.92 -15.98 16.57
C ASP A 218 11.47 -16.98 15.49
N ARG A 219 11.08 -18.18 15.94
CA ARG A 219 10.76 -19.32 15.08
C ARG A 219 9.34 -19.76 15.29
N ILE A 220 8.56 -19.83 14.22
CA ILE A 220 7.19 -20.35 14.24
C ILE A 220 7.14 -21.57 13.32
N PRO A 221 6.79 -22.77 13.82
CA PRO A 221 6.60 -23.94 12.96
C PRO A 221 5.54 -23.67 11.88
N LEU A 222 5.80 -24.08 10.64
CA LEU A 222 4.83 -23.93 9.55
C LEU A 222 3.54 -24.69 9.81
N THR A 223 3.59 -25.73 10.62
CA THR A 223 2.41 -26.52 11.06
C THR A 223 1.42 -25.71 11.90
N ASP A 224 1.89 -24.64 12.56
CA ASP A 224 1.07 -23.81 13.44
C ASP A 224 0.38 -22.68 12.65
N ILE A 225 0.67 -22.58 11.34
CA ILE A 225 0.09 -21.55 10.46
C ILE A 225 -1.04 -22.19 9.64
N PRO A 226 -2.29 -21.79 9.83
CA PRO A 226 -3.44 -22.40 9.17
C PRO A 226 -3.59 -22.01 7.68
N LEU A 227 -2.58 -21.38 7.10
CA LEU A 227 -2.59 -20.90 5.71
C LEU A 227 -1.78 -21.83 4.82
N ILE A 228 -2.41 -22.34 3.76
CA ILE A 228 -1.79 -23.26 2.82
C ILE A 228 -1.30 -22.51 1.58
N GLY A 229 -0.08 -22.85 1.11
CA GLY A 229 0.50 -22.35 -0.12
C GLY A 229 1.51 -21.22 0.06
N ARG A 230 2.55 -21.25 -0.79
CA ARG A 230 3.70 -20.32 -0.72
C ARG A 230 3.30 -18.85 -0.71
N HIS A 231 2.32 -18.46 -1.54
CA HIS A 231 1.85 -17.08 -1.61
C HIS A 231 1.20 -16.64 -0.29
N ASN A 232 0.41 -17.51 0.34
CA ASN A 232 -0.22 -17.20 1.61
C ASN A 232 0.80 -17.11 2.75
N MET A 233 1.89 -17.89 2.69
CA MET A 233 3.01 -17.75 3.64
C MET A 233 3.68 -16.39 3.53
N ILE A 234 3.90 -15.86 2.31
CA ILE A 234 4.44 -14.51 2.10
C ILE A 234 3.49 -13.44 2.67
N ASN A 235 2.19 -13.58 2.42
CA ASN A 235 1.18 -12.67 2.97
C ASN A 235 1.19 -12.71 4.50
N ALA A 236 1.24 -13.90 5.10
CA ALA A 236 1.29 -14.09 6.55
C ALA A 236 2.56 -13.50 7.17
N MET A 237 3.73 -13.78 6.58
CA MET A 237 5.00 -13.22 7.04
C MET A 237 5.00 -11.68 6.99
N SER A 238 4.49 -11.11 5.89
CA SER A 238 4.42 -9.65 5.74
C SER A 238 3.50 -9.01 6.80
N SER A 239 2.35 -9.65 7.08
CA SER A 239 1.39 -9.18 8.10
C SER A 239 1.94 -9.35 9.51
N ALA A 240 2.54 -10.49 9.83
CA ALA A 240 3.13 -10.75 11.14
C ALA A 240 4.33 -9.83 11.40
N LEU A 241 5.20 -9.63 10.43
CA LEU A 241 6.32 -8.70 10.53
C LEU A 241 5.84 -7.26 10.79
N CYS A 242 4.75 -6.83 10.13
CA CYS A 242 4.12 -5.55 10.38
C CYS A 242 3.60 -5.43 11.82
N ALA A 243 2.93 -6.48 12.35
CA ALA A 243 2.44 -6.50 13.72
C ALA A 243 3.59 -6.43 14.75
N LEU A 244 4.62 -7.25 14.57
CA LEU A 244 5.82 -7.24 15.43
C LEU A 244 6.53 -5.87 15.44
N MET A 245 6.58 -5.14 14.31
CA MET A 245 7.12 -3.77 14.25
C MET A 245 6.30 -2.75 15.04
N LEU A 246 5.06 -3.06 15.36
CA LEU A 246 4.17 -2.27 16.21
C LEU A 246 4.18 -2.76 17.66
N GLU A 247 5.14 -3.65 17.99
CA GLU A 247 5.30 -4.24 19.34
C GLU A 247 4.07 -5.05 19.80
N ILE A 248 3.46 -5.80 18.87
CA ILE A 248 2.26 -6.60 19.07
C ILE A 248 2.56 -8.07 18.91
#